data_652415465661320573b73d00d20d10e9
#
_entry.id   652415465661320573b73d00d20d10e9
#
_cell.length_a   1.000
_cell.length_b   1.000
_cell.length_c   1.000
_cell.angle_alpha   90.00
_cell.angle_beta   90.00
_cell.angle_gamma   90.00
#
_symmetry.space_group_name_H-M   'P 1'
#
loop_
_entity.id
_entity.type
_entity.pdbx_description
1 polymer ?
#
loop_
_entity_poly.entity_id
_entity_poly.type
_entity_poly.pdbx_seq_one_letter_code
_entity_poly.pdbx_strand_id
1 'polypeptide(L)'
;MRTYKLRESDRIVVFHTAENGKVRAVAKGVRKTKSKFGARLEPMSHVSLLLYRGRELDIVSQAEAVEPLSPMLSSLDRASQGLAVIEAVDQLSLEREPNPQLYRMLVGVLRTIASTPSPLNVAAFYWKLLANEGLRPELDRCVR
;
A
#
# COMPACT_ATOMS: atom_id res chain seq x y z
N MET A 1 3.05 -1.09 0.32
CA MET A 1 3.30 -2.25 1.19
C MET A 1 4.68 -2.81 0.90
N ARG A 2 5.53 -2.95 1.91
CA ARG A 2 6.87 -3.52 1.77
C ARG A 2 6.95 -4.82 2.55
N THR A 3 7.83 -5.74 2.11
CA THR A 3 8.05 -7.00 2.79
C THR A 3 9.53 -7.18 3.11
N TYR A 4 9.80 -7.75 4.27
CA TYR A 4 11.15 -8.09 4.71
C TYR A 4 11.20 -9.56 5.08
N LYS A 5 12.31 -10.20 4.74
CA LYS A 5 12.54 -11.58 5.13
C LYS A 5 12.93 -11.65 6.61
N LEU A 6 12.16 -12.36 7.42
CA LEU A 6 12.44 -12.52 8.85
C LEU A 6 13.05 -13.89 9.14
N ARG A 7 12.41 -14.94 8.67
CA ARG A 7 12.86 -16.34 8.79
C ARG A 7 12.64 -17.03 7.46
N GLU A 8 13.03 -18.28 7.36
CA GLU A 8 12.91 -19.05 6.12
C GLU A 8 11.50 -19.00 5.52
N SER A 9 10.46 -19.12 6.35
CA SER A 9 9.07 -19.14 5.90
C SER A 9 8.23 -17.92 6.35
N ASP A 10 8.82 -16.99 7.09
CA ASP A 10 8.12 -15.84 7.65
C ASP A 10 8.57 -14.55 6.98
N ARG A 11 7.68 -13.55 6.96
CA ARG A 11 7.98 -12.19 6.45
C ARG A 11 7.39 -11.14 7.37
N ILE A 12 8.08 -10.01 7.46
CA ILE A 12 7.49 -8.80 8.01
C ILE A 12 6.84 -8.05 6.85
N VAL A 13 5.54 -7.77 6.98
CA VAL A 13 4.77 -7.05 5.96
C VAL A 13 4.36 -5.71 6.54
N VAL A 14 4.53 -4.65 5.75
CA VAL A 14 4.11 -3.31 6.10
C VAL A 14 2.77 -3.03 5.43
N PHE A 15 1.76 -2.68 6.22
CA PHE A 15 0.42 -2.38 5.76
C PHE A 15 0.09 -0.91 5.96
N HIS A 16 -0.63 -0.34 5.01
CA HIS A 16 -1.29 0.95 5.18
C HIS A 16 -2.75 0.69 5.50
N THR A 17 -3.19 1.14 6.66
CA THR A 17 -4.55 0.89 7.16
C THR A 17 -5.33 2.18 7.33
N ALA A 18 -6.68 2.09 7.25
CA ALA A 18 -7.54 3.25 7.42
C ALA A 18 -7.54 3.79 8.84
N GLU A 19 -7.47 2.91 9.84
CA GLU A 19 -7.72 3.26 11.24
C GLU A 19 -6.46 3.32 12.09
N ASN A 20 -5.41 2.60 11.71
CA ASN A 20 -4.20 2.47 12.52
C ASN A 20 -2.94 3.01 11.84
N GLY A 21 -3.07 3.62 10.67
CA GLY A 21 -1.94 4.13 9.92
C GLY A 21 -1.06 3.02 9.35
N LYS A 22 0.24 3.25 9.32
CA LYS A 22 1.19 2.26 8.86
C LYS A 22 1.47 1.25 9.99
N VAL A 23 1.25 -0.03 9.70
CA VAL A 23 1.39 -1.14 10.66
C VAL A 23 2.36 -2.17 10.10
N ARG A 24 3.30 -2.60 10.93
CA ARG A 24 4.18 -3.71 10.60
C ARG A 24 3.70 -4.98 11.31
N ALA A 25 3.60 -6.06 10.58
CA ALA A 25 3.13 -7.32 11.13
C ALA A 25 3.92 -8.50 10.56
N VAL A 26 4.04 -9.56 11.34
CA VAL A 26 4.66 -10.80 10.91
C VAL A 26 3.61 -11.70 10.28
N ALA A 27 3.87 -12.14 9.05
CA ALA A 27 3.09 -13.15 8.37
C ALA A 27 3.84 -14.48 8.45
N LYS A 28 3.43 -15.32 9.40
CA LYS A 28 4.10 -16.60 9.64
C LYS A 28 3.75 -17.61 8.55
N GLY A 29 4.77 -18.27 8.02
CA GLY A 29 4.59 -19.31 7.03
C GLY A 29 4.20 -18.81 5.64
N VAL A 30 4.23 -17.49 5.39
CA VAL A 30 3.80 -16.92 4.11
C VAL A 30 4.64 -17.39 2.92
N ARG A 31 5.89 -17.76 3.17
CA ARG A 31 6.82 -18.23 2.13
C ARG A 31 6.69 -19.72 1.83
N LYS A 32 5.88 -20.45 2.60
CA LYS A 32 5.63 -21.87 2.35
C LYS A 32 4.71 -22.03 1.14
N THR A 33 4.95 -23.08 0.35
CA THR A 33 4.15 -23.40 -0.85
C THR A 33 2.64 -23.51 -0.54
N LYS A 34 2.31 -24.02 0.64
CA LYS A 34 0.91 -24.17 1.10
C LYS A 34 0.53 -23.10 2.13
N SER A 35 1.00 -21.87 1.94
CA SER A 35 0.65 -20.78 2.83
C SER A 35 -0.85 -20.47 2.77
N LYS A 36 -1.46 -20.29 3.93
CA LYS A 36 -2.87 -19.86 4.03
C LYS A 36 -3.12 -18.44 3.52
N PHE A 37 -2.08 -17.65 3.34
CA PHE A 37 -2.20 -16.27 2.85
C PHE A 37 -2.11 -16.19 1.33
N GLY A 38 -1.34 -17.09 0.68
CA GLY A 38 -1.16 -17.07 -0.76
C GLY A 38 -0.68 -15.72 -1.27
N ALA A 39 -1.30 -15.24 -2.36
CA ALA A 39 -0.99 -13.93 -2.94
C ALA A 39 -1.60 -12.74 -2.19
N ARG A 40 -2.35 -12.98 -1.11
CA ARG A 40 -3.07 -11.93 -0.38
C ARG A 40 -2.15 -10.92 0.29
N LEU A 41 -0.90 -11.29 0.55
CA LEU A 41 0.09 -10.43 1.19
C LEU A 41 1.17 -9.94 0.22
N GLU A 42 0.94 -10.06 -1.07
CA GLU A 42 1.82 -9.47 -2.07
C GLU A 42 1.63 -7.95 -2.13
N PRO A 43 2.67 -7.19 -2.57
CA PRO A 43 2.52 -5.75 -2.76
C PRO A 43 1.31 -5.39 -3.64
N MET A 44 0.67 -4.27 -3.35
CA MET A 44 -0.55 -3.77 -4.01
C MET A 44 -1.82 -4.54 -3.67
N SER A 45 -1.77 -5.57 -2.84
CA SER A 45 -2.96 -6.28 -2.41
C SER A 45 -3.82 -5.39 -1.51
N HIS A 46 -5.12 -5.38 -1.77
CA HIS A 46 -6.10 -4.74 -0.91
C HIS A 46 -6.81 -5.84 -0.12
N VAL A 47 -6.54 -5.90 1.18
CA VAL A 47 -6.96 -7.00 2.03
C VAL A 47 -7.61 -6.52 3.31
N SER A 48 -8.51 -7.35 3.82
CA SER A 48 -9.03 -7.23 5.18
C SER A 48 -8.22 -8.16 6.07
N LEU A 49 -7.71 -7.63 7.18
CA LEU A 49 -6.78 -8.35 8.04
C LEU A 49 -7.35 -8.52 9.43
N LEU A 50 -7.06 -9.68 10.03
CA LEU A 50 -7.17 -9.89 11.45
C LEU A 50 -5.75 -10.00 12.02
N LEU A 51 -5.41 -9.09 12.93
CA LEU A 51 -4.08 -9.01 13.53
C LEU A 51 -4.15 -9.30 15.03
N TYR A 52 -3.15 -10.01 15.54
CA TYR A 52 -2.89 -10.08 16.96
C TYR A 52 -1.82 -9.08 17.34
N ARG A 53 -2.05 -8.32 18.36
CA ARG A 53 -1.10 -7.33 18.85
C ARG A 53 0.07 -8.01 19.54
N GLY A 54 1.28 -7.81 19.03
CA GLY A 54 2.52 -8.28 19.61
C GLY A 54 3.25 -7.17 20.39
N ARG A 55 4.38 -7.49 20.96
CA ARG A 55 5.20 -6.52 21.71
C ARG A 55 5.80 -5.47 20.76
N GLU A 56 6.49 -5.91 19.73
CA GLU A 56 7.14 -5.04 18.74
C GLU A 56 6.40 -5.04 17.41
N LEU A 57 5.96 -6.23 17.00
CA LEU A 57 5.27 -6.43 15.72
C LEU A 57 3.96 -7.17 15.99
N ASP A 58 2.94 -6.78 15.23
CA ASP A 58 1.68 -7.51 15.22
C ASP A 58 1.86 -8.81 14.42
N ILE A 59 0.94 -9.73 14.60
CA ILE A 59 0.95 -11.03 13.90
C ILE A 59 -0.30 -11.12 13.06
N VAL A 60 -0.13 -11.44 11.77
CA VAL A 60 -1.25 -11.66 10.86
C VAL A 60 -1.90 -13.00 11.16
N SER A 61 -3.16 -12.97 11.58
CA SER A 61 -3.95 -14.16 11.85
C SER A 61 -4.71 -14.60 10.61
N GLN A 62 -5.40 -13.67 9.95
CA GLN A 62 -6.20 -13.91 8.75
C GLN A 62 -6.04 -12.76 7.77
N ALA A 63 -6.14 -13.08 6.49
CA ALA A 63 -6.15 -12.10 5.41
C ALA A 63 -7.14 -12.54 4.35
N GLU A 64 -8.03 -11.64 3.96
CA GLU A 64 -9.01 -11.86 2.90
C GLU A 64 -8.90 -10.75 1.85
N ALA A 65 -8.92 -11.12 0.59
CA ALA A 65 -8.86 -10.15 -0.49
C ALA A 65 -10.16 -9.34 -0.55
N VAL A 66 -10.04 -8.02 -0.52
CA VAL A 66 -11.18 -7.10 -0.73
C VAL A 66 -11.41 -6.90 -2.22
N GLU A 67 -10.32 -6.79 -2.99
CA GLU A 67 -10.37 -6.61 -4.44
C GLU A 67 -9.40 -7.57 -5.11
N PRO A 68 -9.68 -7.99 -6.36
CA PRO A 68 -8.75 -8.86 -7.08
C PRO A 68 -7.47 -8.09 -7.44
N LEU A 69 -6.33 -8.76 -7.29
CA LEU A 69 -5.02 -8.21 -7.65
C LEU A 69 -4.71 -8.37 -9.13
N SER A 70 -5.36 -9.31 -9.81
CA SER A 70 -5.07 -9.65 -11.20
C SER A 70 -5.11 -8.49 -12.19
N PRO A 71 -6.06 -7.52 -12.11
CA PRO A 71 -6.04 -6.38 -13.01
C PRO A 71 -4.77 -5.54 -12.87
N MET A 72 -4.24 -5.39 -11.67
CA MET A 72 -3.02 -4.64 -11.42
C MET A 72 -1.80 -5.35 -12.00
N LEU A 73 -1.80 -6.67 -11.99
CA LEU A 73 -0.70 -7.50 -12.50
C LEU A 73 -0.81 -7.81 -13.99
N SER A 74 -1.83 -7.30 -14.68
CA SER A 74 -2.08 -7.60 -16.10
C SER A 74 -1.05 -7.00 -17.04
N SER A 75 -0.28 -6.00 -16.60
CA SER A 75 0.80 -5.42 -17.37
C SER A 75 1.91 -4.94 -16.46
N LEU A 76 3.13 -4.92 -16.98
CA LEU A 76 4.29 -4.38 -16.27
C LEU A 76 4.10 -2.90 -15.95
N ASP A 77 3.48 -2.16 -16.86
CA ASP A 77 3.24 -0.72 -16.69
C ASP A 77 2.33 -0.45 -15.50
N ARG A 78 1.22 -1.18 -15.38
CA ARG A 78 0.30 -1.04 -14.23
C ARG A 78 0.98 -1.43 -12.92
N ALA A 79 1.71 -2.53 -12.90
CA ALA A 79 2.43 -2.97 -11.71
C ALA A 79 3.47 -1.94 -11.29
N SER A 80 4.22 -1.39 -12.23
CA SER A 80 5.23 -0.36 -11.94
C SER A 80 4.59 0.92 -11.39
N GLN A 81 3.47 1.36 -11.95
CA GLN A 81 2.73 2.52 -11.44
C GLN A 81 2.22 2.28 -10.03
N GLY A 82 1.66 1.10 -9.77
CA GLY A 82 1.17 0.74 -8.44
C GLY A 82 2.28 0.74 -7.40
N LEU A 83 3.42 0.18 -7.71
CA LEU A 83 4.58 0.18 -6.81
C LEU A 83 5.09 1.59 -6.55
N ALA A 84 5.08 2.46 -7.55
CA ALA A 84 5.52 3.84 -7.40
C ALA A 84 4.63 4.62 -6.42
N VAL A 85 3.31 4.48 -6.53
CA VAL A 85 2.39 5.18 -5.62
C VAL A 85 2.46 4.62 -4.20
N ILE A 86 2.64 3.31 -4.05
CA ILE A 86 2.83 2.69 -2.73
C ILE A 86 4.11 3.20 -2.07
N GLU A 87 5.20 3.28 -2.81
CA GLU A 87 6.47 3.80 -2.31
C GLU A 87 6.31 5.24 -1.81
N ALA A 88 5.64 6.10 -2.58
CA ALA A 88 5.40 7.48 -2.19
C ALA A 88 4.59 7.59 -0.90
N VAL A 89 3.52 6.80 -0.78
CA VAL A 89 2.69 6.78 0.43
C VAL A 89 3.49 6.25 1.63
N ASP A 90 4.30 5.23 1.42
CA ASP A 90 5.14 4.68 2.49
C ASP A 90 6.11 5.72 3.05
N GLN A 91 6.70 6.54 2.18
CA GLN A 91 7.61 7.60 2.61
C GLN A 91 6.91 8.70 3.42
N LEU A 92 5.64 8.96 3.15
CA LEU A 92 4.87 9.99 3.83
C LEU A 92 4.13 9.49 5.08
N SER A 93 4.05 8.18 5.26
CA SER A 93 3.28 7.59 6.36
C SER A 93 4.14 7.40 7.60
N LEU A 94 3.57 7.68 8.75
CA LEU A 94 4.18 7.41 10.05
C LEU A 94 3.57 6.16 10.67
N GLU A 95 4.40 5.38 11.35
CA GLU A 95 3.97 4.15 11.99
C GLU A 95 2.96 4.44 13.09
N ARG A 96 1.86 3.70 13.09
CA ARG A 96 0.76 3.82 14.07
C ARG A 96 0.07 5.19 14.07
N GLU A 97 0.27 5.99 13.05
CA GLU A 97 -0.40 7.29 12.94
C GLU A 97 -1.49 7.23 11.87
N PRO A 98 -2.78 7.25 12.25
CA PRO A 98 -3.87 7.19 11.29
C PRO A 98 -3.90 8.39 10.36
N ASN A 99 -4.07 8.14 9.07
CA ASN A 99 -4.32 9.16 8.06
C ASN A 99 -5.36 8.63 7.07
N PRO A 100 -6.65 8.69 7.43
CA PRO A 100 -7.71 8.14 6.59
C PRO A 100 -7.77 8.75 5.20
N GLN A 101 -7.45 10.03 5.07
CA GLN A 101 -7.44 10.69 3.76
C GLN A 101 -6.36 10.14 2.85
N LEU A 102 -5.15 9.96 3.35
CA LEU A 102 -4.06 9.37 2.59
C LEU A 102 -4.39 7.93 2.19
N TYR A 103 -4.99 7.17 3.09
CA TYR A 103 -5.46 5.83 2.79
C TYR A 103 -6.47 5.82 1.64
N ARG A 104 -7.48 6.68 1.69
CA ARG A 104 -8.48 6.79 0.62
C ARG A 104 -7.85 7.18 -0.71
N MET A 105 -6.88 8.09 -0.69
CA MET A 105 -6.15 8.50 -1.89
C MET A 105 -5.40 7.33 -2.50
N LEU A 106 -4.73 6.52 -1.67
CA LEU A 106 -4.00 5.34 -2.14
C LEU A 106 -4.94 4.31 -2.76
N VAL A 107 -6.03 3.98 -2.08
CA VAL A 107 -7.01 3.03 -2.60
C VAL A 107 -7.59 3.53 -3.93
N GLY A 108 -7.92 4.81 -3.99
CA GLY A 108 -8.48 5.43 -5.21
C GLY A 108 -7.54 5.36 -6.38
N VAL A 109 -6.26 5.71 -6.20
CA VAL A 109 -5.29 5.69 -7.30
C VAL A 109 -4.99 4.25 -7.76
N LEU A 110 -4.91 3.30 -6.85
CA LEU A 110 -4.71 1.91 -7.24
C LEU A 110 -5.87 1.37 -8.06
N ARG A 111 -7.10 1.71 -7.71
CA ARG A 111 -8.28 1.37 -8.50
C ARG A 111 -8.25 2.00 -9.88
N THR A 112 -7.85 3.27 -9.96
CA THR A 112 -7.72 3.99 -11.23
C THR A 112 -6.66 3.34 -12.13
N ILE A 113 -5.48 3.02 -11.58
CA ILE A 113 -4.41 2.36 -12.34
C ILE A 113 -4.91 1.00 -12.88
N ALA A 114 -5.64 0.25 -12.07
CA ALA A 114 -6.14 -1.06 -12.47
C ALA A 114 -7.22 -0.99 -13.56
N SER A 115 -8.08 0.02 -13.54
CA SER A 115 -9.25 0.12 -14.43
C SER A 115 -9.05 1.04 -15.62
N THR A 116 -8.28 2.12 -15.48
CA THR A 116 -8.13 3.15 -16.51
C THR A 116 -6.64 3.44 -16.72
N PRO A 117 -5.94 2.64 -17.52
CA PRO A 117 -4.51 2.84 -17.74
C PRO A 117 -4.25 4.21 -18.39
N SER A 118 -3.32 4.96 -17.78
CA SER A 118 -2.86 6.24 -18.33
C SER A 118 -1.45 6.51 -17.81
N PRO A 119 -0.54 7.02 -18.64
CA PRO A 119 0.80 7.39 -18.20
C PRO A 119 0.78 8.56 -17.21
N LEU A 120 -0.35 9.28 -17.09
CA LEU A 120 -0.49 10.44 -16.21
C LEU A 120 -0.98 10.08 -14.80
N ASN A 121 -1.36 8.83 -14.55
CA ASN A 121 -1.93 8.44 -13.25
C ASN A 121 -0.99 8.72 -12.09
N VAL A 122 0.28 8.35 -12.20
CA VAL A 122 1.28 8.57 -11.14
C VAL A 122 1.54 10.05 -10.93
N ALA A 123 1.70 10.81 -12.01
CA ALA A 123 1.94 12.26 -11.93
C ALA A 123 0.77 12.99 -11.28
N ALA A 124 -0.46 12.65 -11.67
CA ALA A 124 -1.66 13.22 -11.06
C ALA A 124 -1.76 12.89 -9.57
N PHE A 125 -1.41 11.67 -9.19
CA PHE A 125 -1.41 11.26 -7.79
C PHE A 125 -0.36 12.02 -6.98
N TYR A 126 0.85 12.17 -7.50
CA TYR A 126 1.91 12.94 -6.82
C TYR A 126 1.48 14.39 -6.61
N TRP A 127 0.82 14.98 -7.59
CA TRP A 127 0.28 16.33 -7.47
C TRP A 127 -0.72 16.43 -6.32
N LYS A 128 -1.63 15.45 -6.22
CA LYS A 128 -2.60 15.38 -5.13
C LYS A 128 -1.94 15.16 -3.76
N LEU A 129 -0.86 14.37 -3.71
CA LEU A 129 -0.09 14.18 -2.48
C LEU A 129 0.53 15.50 -2.02
N LEU A 130 1.14 16.26 -2.91
CA LEU A 130 1.72 17.56 -2.58
C LEU A 130 0.65 18.51 -2.03
N ALA A 131 -0.52 18.54 -2.65
CA ALA A 131 -1.62 19.36 -2.18
C ALA A 131 -2.11 18.93 -0.80
N ASN A 132 -2.19 17.63 -0.56
CA ASN A 132 -2.62 17.07 0.73
C ASN A 132 -1.63 17.38 1.86
N GLU A 133 -0.34 17.45 1.54
CA GLU A 133 0.71 17.80 2.50
C GLU A 133 0.89 19.33 2.68
N GLY A 134 0.04 20.12 2.05
CA GLY A 134 0.12 21.58 2.12
C GLY A 134 1.21 22.19 1.25
N LEU A 135 1.76 21.43 0.29
CA LEU A 135 2.84 21.86 -0.60
C LEU A 135 2.36 22.14 -2.02
N ARG A 136 1.07 22.46 -2.17
CA ARG A 136 0.47 22.71 -3.48
C ARG A 136 1.22 23.82 -4.22
N PRO A 137 1.77 23.56 -5.40
CA PRO A 137 2.42 24.61 -6.19
C PRO A 137 1.42 25.67 -6.66
N GLU A 138 1.84 26.93 -6.65
CA GLU A 138 1.05 28.01 -7.25
C GLU A 138 1.46 28.18 -8.71
N LEU A 139 0.50 27.95 -9.60
CA LEU A 139 0.72 28.04 -11.04
C LEU A 139 0.12 29.27 -11.67
N ASP A 140 -0.72 30.02 -10.93
CA ASP A 140 -1.47 31.16 -11.42
C ASP A 140 -0.69 32.47 -11.33
N ARG A 141 0.39 32.50 -10.57
CA ARG A 141 1.18 33.70 -10.35
C ARG A 141 2.64 33.36 -10.07
N CYS A 142 3.49 34.34 -10.28
CA CYS A 142 4.90 34.23 -9.95
C CYS A 142 5.13 34.27 -8.45
N VAL A 143 5.79 33.25 -7.91
CA VAL A 143 6.16 33.15 -6.50
C VAL A 143 7.66 33.44 -6.36
N ARG A 144 7.98 34.35 -5.45
CA ARG A 144 9.38 34.70 -5.18
C ARG A 144 9.70 34.54 -3.72
#